data_4c2655de9eae6e4c102b58ee0bf9ee44
#
_entry.id   4c2655de9eae6e4c102b58ee0bf9ee44
#
_cell.length_a   1.000
_cell.length_b   1.000
_cell.length_c   1.000
_cell.angle_alpha   90.00
_cell.angle_beta   90.00
_cell.angle_gamma   90.00
#
_symmetry.space_group_name_H-M   'P 1'
#
loop_
_entity.id
_entity.type
_entity.pdbx_description
1 polymer ?
#
loop_
_entity_poly.entity_id
_entity_poly.type
_entity_poly.pdbx_seq_one_letter_code
_entity_poly.pdbx_strand_id
1 'polypeptide(L)'
;MTMRRILRLTGDDTTDFLQGLITNDIAKLKDGGVYAALLTPQGKYLADFFLARDGDAVLLDVAEPLGDMLAQRLGMYKLRAKVAIEQTDLHLHRGVGDVPEDGYADPRHPALGWRAYRDAPQPDSGIDWDALRVTHLVPETGVELTPDTFILEAGFERLNGVDFRKGCYVGQEVTARMKHKTELRKGLATVAVEGTAPEGSEILAGDKPAGTLFTQSGGRAIAYLRFDRAKGPMQAGDATVQWDQKPAD
;
A
#
# COMPACT_ATOMS: atom_id res chain seq x y z
N MET A 1 9.14 8.56 -7.48
CA MET A 1 9.13 7.70 -6.26
C MET A 1 8.91 8.57 -5.04
N THR A 2 7.96 8.24 -4.20
CA THR A 2 7.61 9.02 -3.00
C THR A 2 8.71 8.90 -1.95
N MET A 3 9.22 10.03 -1.42
CA MET A 3 10.13 10.04 -0.28
C MET A 3 9.48 9.38 0.92
N ARG A 4 10.29 8.79 1.82
CA ARG A 4 9.81 8.06 2.99
C ARG A 4 10.25 8.72 4.27
N ARG A 5 9.38 8.69 5.28
CA ARG A 5 9.66 9.10 6.65
C ARG A 5 9.68 7.87 7.54
N ILE A 6 10.71 7.77 8.35
CA ILE A 6 10.87 6.67 9.28
C ILE A 6 10.62 7.19 10.70
N LEU A 7 9.60 6.67 11.34
CA LEU A 7 9.29 6.93 12.74
C LEU A 7 9.79 5.76 13.58
N ARG A 8 10.33 6.04 14.77
CA ARG A 8 10.70 5.04 15.76
C ARG A 8 9.69 5.07 16.91
N LEU A 9 9.09 3.93 17.17
CA LEU A 9 8.15 3.74 18.28
C LEU A 9 8.82 2.90 19.37
N THR A 10 8.81 3.41 20.60
CA THR A 10 9.39 2.76 21.77
C THR A 10 8.42 2.78 22.95
N GLY A 11 8.63 1.90 23.92
CA GLY A 11 7.84 1.80 25.15
C GLY A 11 7.08 0.48 25.27
N ASP A 12 6.76 0.14 26.52
CA ASP A 12 6.21 -1.18 26.91
C ASP A 12 4.90 -1.52 26.18
N ASP A 13 4.10 -0.51 25.87
CA ASP A 13 2.77 -0.69 25.28
C ASP A 13 2.79 -0.63 23.73
N THR A 14 3.97 -0.48 23.07
CA THR A 14 4.06 -0.26 21.62
C THR A 14 3.36 -1.35 20.80
N THR A 15 3.54 -2.62 21.17
CA THR A 15 2.94 -3.76 20.45
C THR A 15 1.42 -3.73 20.55
N ASP A 16 0.87 -3.62 21.77
CA ASP A 16 -0.58 -3.62 22.00
C ASP A 16 -1.25 -2.39 21.39
N PHE A 17 -0.57 -1.24 21.48
CA PHE A 17 -1.02 0.00 20.86
C PHE A 17 -1.17 -0.13 19.35
N LEU A 18 -0.14 -0.60 18.64
CA LEU A 18 -0.19 -0.81 17.20
C LEU A 18 -1.20 -1.89 16.83
N GLN A 19 -1.27 -2.99 17.61
CA GLN A 19 -2.21 -4.08 17.35
C GLN A 19 -3.66 -3.61 17.31
N GLY A 20 -4.05 -2.65 18.13
CA GLY A 20 -5.40 -2.07 18.15
C GLY A 20 -5.71 -1.09 17.00
N LEU A 21 -4.72 -0.67 16.24
CA LEU A 21 -4.88 0.39 15.24
C LEU A 21 -4.70 -0.09 13.80
N ILE A 22 -3.73 -0.98 13.53
CA ILE A 22 -3.30 -1.33 12.19
C ILE A 22 -4.11 -2.50 11.61
N THR A 23 -4.18 -2.58 10.30
CA THR A 23 -4.95 -3.62 9.58
C THR A 23 -4.32 -5.01 9.64
N ASN A 24 -3.02 -5.12 9.94
CA ASN A 24 -2.29 -6.38 9.96
C ASN A 24 -1.86 -6.77 11.39
N ASP A 25 -1.44 -8.03 11.56
CA ASP A 25 -1.00 -8.54 12.84
C ASP A 25 0.47 -8.16 13.11
N ILE A 26 0.69 -7.38 14.19
CA ILE A 26 2.04 -6.96 14.59
C ILE A 26 2.92 -8.12 15.04
N ALA A 27 2.35 -9.24 15.48
CA ALA A 27 3.11 -10.41 15.88
C ALA A 27 3.96 -11.00 14.74
N LYS A 28 3.60 -10.70 13.48
CA LYS A 28 4.38 -11.10 12.29
C LYS A 28 5.75 -10.41 12.21
N LEU A 29 6.00 -9.36 12.99
CA LEU A 29 7.33 -8.72 13.07
C LEU A 29 8.44 -9.65 13.56
N LYS A 30 8.11 -10.78 14.16
CA LYS A 30 9.10 -11.83 14.52
C LYS A 30 9.67 -12.55 13.30
N ASP A 31 8.94 -12.56 12.20
CA ASP A 31 9.26 -13.30 10.97
C ASP A 31 9.82 -12.36 9.86
N GLY A 32 9.80 -11.03 10.07
CA GLY A 32 10.26 -10.03 9.10
C GLY A 32 9.48 -8.73 9.16
N GLY A 33 9.48 -7.98 8.05
CA GLY A 33 8.70 -6.74 7.94
C GLY A 33 7.20 -7.00 7.81
N VAL A 34 6.39 -6.05 8.26
CA VAL A 34 4.92 -6.09 8.15
C VAL A 34 4.43 -4.91 7.33
N TYR A 35 3.62 -5.16 6.31
CA TYR A 35 2.87 -4.14 5.59
C TYR A 35 1.48 -4.00 6.19
N ALA A 36 1.04 -2.78 6.46
CA ALA A 36 -0.24 -2.49 7.09
C ALA A 36 -0.77 -1.12 6.68
N ALA A 37 -2.01 -0.84 7.06
CA ALA A 37 -2.62 0.47 6.93
C ALA A 37 -3.27 0.93 8.25
N LEU A 38 -3.42 2.26 8.38
CA LEU A 38 -4.33 2.91 9.29
C LEU A 38 -5.57 3.34 8.51
N LEU A 39 -6.74 3.08 9.05
CA LEU A 39 -8.02 3.41 8.43
C LEU A 39 -8.80 4.44 9.26
N THR A 40 -9.77 5.08 8.62
CA THR A 40 -10.85 5.79 9.34
C THR A 40 -11.80 4.78 9.99
N PRO A 41 -12.62 5.18 10.97
CA PRO A 41 -13.69 4.32 11.51
C PRO A 41 -14.66 3.81 10.41
N GLN A 42 -14.78 4.54 9.29
CA GLN A 42 -15.60 4.14 8.12
C GLN A 42 -14.86 3.18 7.17
N GLY A 43 -13.66 2.71 7.53
CA GLY A 43 -12.86 1.76 6.76
C GLY A 43 -12.17 2.36 5.53
N LYS A 44 -12.08 3.68 5.45
CA LYS A 44 -11.36 4.39 4.38
C LYS A 44 -9.88 4.49 4.72
N TYR A 45 -9.05 4.46 3.69
CA TYR A 45 -7.60 4.61 3.78
C TYR A 45 -7.19 5.96 4.37
N LEU A 46 -6.24 5.94 5.30
CA LEU A 46 -5.55 7.12 5.82
C LEU A 46 -4.07 7.11 5.46
N ALA A 47 -3.41 5.98 5.71
CA ALA A 47 -2.00 5.76 5.37
C ALA A 47 -1.71 4.27 5.29
N ASP A 48 -0.78 3.89 4.42
CA ASP A 48 -0.10 2.60 4.45
C ASP A 48 1.37 2.78 4.85
N PHE A 49 1.90 1.79 5.49
CA PHE A 49 3.26 1.83 6.01
C PHE A 49 3.83 0.42 6.19
N PHE A 50 5.15 0.39 6.36
CA PHE A 50 5.88 -0.81 6.74
C PHE A 50 6.29 -0.70 8.20
N LEU A 51 6.29 -1.84 8.86
CA LEU A 51 6.82 -1.97 10.21
C LEU A 51 8.00 -2.93 10.17
N ALA A 52 9.06 -2.60 10.90
CA ALA A 52 10.25 -3.45 11.07
C ALA A 52 10.75 -3.37 12.51
N ARG A 53 11.42 -4.42 12.95
CA ARG A 53 12.09 -4.40 14.27
C ARG A 53 13.41 -3.65 14.22
N ASP A 54 13.71 -2.95 15.31
CA ASP A 54 14.98 -2.30 15.57
C ASP A 54 15.31 -2.46 17.06
N GLY A 55 15.89 -3.59 17.41
CA GLY A 55 16.01 -4.02 18.81
C GLY A 55 14.63 -4.17 19.47
N ASP A 56 14.42 -3.42 20.56
CA ASP A 56 13.14 -3.37 21.27
C ASP A 56 12.15 -2.35 20.66
N ALA A 57 12.62 -1.52 19.72
CA ALA A 57 11.78 -0.54 19.02
C ALA A 57 11.10 -1.14 17.79
N VAL A 58 10.10 -0.41 17.30
CA VAL A 58 9.44 -0.64 15.99
C VAL A 58 9.69 0.58 15.11
N LEU A 59 10.30 0.36 13.94
CA LEU A 59 10.35 1.35 12.89
C LEU A 59 9.05 1.32 12.09
N LEU A 60 8.50 2.49 11.79
CA LEU A 60 7.34 2.70 10.95
C LEU A 60 7.74 3.58 9.77
N ASP A 61 7.72 2.98 8.58
CA ASP A 61 8.11 3.61 7.31
C ASP A 61 6.85 4.01 6.53
N VAL A 62 6.58 5.29 6.44
CA VAL A 62 5.41 5.89 5.77
C VAL A 62 5.84 6.82 4.64
N ALA A 63 4.97 7.03 3.65
CA ALA A 63 5.18 8.05 2.61
C ALA A 63 5.32 9.44 3.25
N GLU A 64 6.36 10.19 2.87
CA GLU A 64 6.70 11.50 3.47
C GLU A 64 5.51 12.46 3.55
N PRO A 65 4.64 12.61 2.51
CA PRO A 65 3.49 13.50 2.58
C PRO A 65 2.46 13.14 3.66
N LEU A 66 2.47 11.88 4.13
CA LEU A 66 1.54 11.40 5.17
C LEU A 66 2.18 11.37 6.57
N GLY A 67 3.49 11.63 6.68
CA GLY A 67 4.25 11.47 7.92
C GLY A 67 3.70 12.28 9.09
N ASP A 68 3.47 13.59 8.91
CA ASP A 68 2.94 14.47 9.96
C ASP A 68 1.52 14.08 10.38
N MET A 69 0.66 13.82 9.41
CA MET A 69 -0.72 13.39 9.67
C MET A 69 -0.75 12.08 10.45
N LEU A 70 0.10 11.11 10.06
CA LEU A 70 0.16 9.82 10.73
C LEU A 70 0.70 9.95 12.15
N ALA A 71 1.80 10.69 12.36
CA ALA A 71 2.37 10.94 13.69
C ALA A 71 1.36 11.61 14.62
N GLN A 72 0.64 12.62 14.13
CA GLN A 72 -0.43 13.30 14.88
C GLN A 72 -1.56 12.32 15.24
N ARG A 73 -2.03 11.51 14.30
CA ARG A 73 -3.09 10.51 14.52
C ARG A 73 -2.69 9.48 15.57
N LEU A 74 -1.49 8.91 15.45
CA LEU A 74 -0.97 7.97 16.43
C LEU A 74 -0.85 8.64 17.80
N GLY A 75 -0.40 9.90 17.87
CA GLY A 75 -0.35 10.68 19.10
C GLY A 75 -1.72 10.86 19.77
N MET A 76 -2.80 11.08 18.99
CA MET A 76 -4.16 11.16 19.51
C MET A 76 -4.69 9.83 20.06
N TYR A 77 -4.37 8.72 19.40
CA TYR A 77 -4.76 7.37 19.84
C TYR A 77 -3.97 6.89 21.06
N LYS A 78 -2.78 7.41 21.27
CA LYS A 78 -1.87 6.98 22.34
C LYS A 78 -2.48 7.13 23.74
N LEU A 79 -3.25 8.19 24.01
CA LEU A 79 -3.91 8.48 25.31
C LEU A 79 -2.94 8.26 26.49
N ARG A 80 -3.12 7.12 27.22
CA ARG A 80 -2.31 6.75 28.38
C ARG A 80 -1.27 5.67 28.09
N ALA A 81 -1.18 5.19 26.84
CA ALA A 81 -0.23 4.15 26.48
C ALA A 81 1.23 4.67 26.60
N LYS A 82 2.08 3.85 27.19
CA LYS A 82 3.52 4.13 27.33
C LYS A 82 4.23 3.88 26.00
N VAL A 83 4.02 4.81 25.05
CA VAL A 83 4.61 4.78 23.71
C VAL A 83 5.25 6.13 23.44
N ALA A 84 6.51 6.18 23.06
CA ALA A 84 7.16 7.34 22.45
C ALA A 84 7.16 7.17 20.93
N ILE A 85 6.93 8.26 20.19
CA ILE A 85 6.95 8.29 18.73
C ILE A 85 7.88 9.40 18.31
N GLU A 86 8.98 9.05 17.66
CA GLU A 86 10.05 9.98 17.30
C GLU A 86 10.37 9.84 15.81
N GLN A 87 10.66 10.94 15.13
CA GLN A 87 11.21 10.91 13.79
C GLN A 87 12.69 10.54 13.86
N THR A 88 13.14 9.72 12.90
CA THR A 88 14.56 9.36 12.76
C THR A 88 15.17 10.03 11.53
N ASP A 89 16.51 10.00 11.46
CA ASP A 89 17.27 10.37 10.26
C ASP A 89 17.58 9.17 9.36
N LEU A 90 16.93 8.03 9.60
CA LEU A 90 17.12 6.83 8.79
C LEU A 90 16.51 6.99 7.40
N HIS A 91 17.19 6.39 6.43
CA HIS A 91 16.77 6.36 5.03
C HIS A 91 16.36 4.94 4.63
N LEU A 92 15.27 4.85 3.85
CA LEU A 92 14.90 3.59 3.21
C LEU A 92 15.94 3.21 2.15
N HIS A 93 16.44 1.97 2.25
CA HIS A 93 17.13 1.25 1.19
C HIS A 93 16.25 0.11 0.69
N ARG A 94 16.21 -0.09 -0.60
CA ARG A 94 15.47 -1.19 -1.23
C ARG A 94 16.16 -1.67 -2.49
N GLY A 95 16.02 -2.95 -2.78
CA GLY A 95 16.59 -3.56 -3.97
C GLY A 95 15.90 -4.86 -4.31
N VAL A 96 16.23 -5.41 -5.49
CA VAL A 96 15.80 -6.74 -5.92
C VAL A 96 16.93 -7.75 -5.69
N GLY A 97 16.62 -9.04 -5.68
CA GLY A 97 17.58 -10.11 -5.41
C GLY A 97 17.69 -10.47 -3.93
N ASP A 98 18.86 -10.93 -3.50
CA ASP A 98 19.09 -11.46 -2.15
C ASP A 98 18.88 -10.39 -1.07
N VAL A 99 18.23 -10.78 0.01
CA VAL A 99 17.97 -9.91 1.16
C VAL A 99 19.29 -9.72 1.93
N PRO A 100 19.75 -8.47 2.15
CA PRO A 100 20.95 -8.21 2.95
C PRO A 100 20.71 -8.57 4.43
N GLU A 101 21.81 -8.79 5.18
CA GLU A 101 21.75 -9.21 6.59
C GLU A 101 20.95 -8.22 7.47
N ASP A 102 21.07 -6.92 7.18
CA ASP A 102 20.38 -5.81 7.86
C ASP A 102 19.00 -5.48 7.29
N GLY A 103 18.49 -6.29 6.33
CA GLY A 103 17.24 -6.06 5.63
C GLY A 103 16.19 -7.13 5.88
N TYR A 104 15.04 -6.95 5.24
CA TYR A 104 13.95 -7.93 5.22
C TYR A 104 13.28 -7.93 3.85
N ALA A 105 12.68 -9.06 3.47
CA ALA A 105 11.91 -9.19 2.22
C ALA A 105 10.73 -8.22 2.22
N ASP A 106 10.45 -7.55 1.08
CA ASP A 106 9.25 -6.72 0.98
C ASP A 106 8.00 -7.59 1.18
N PRO A 107 7.21 -7.34 2.24
CA PRO A 107 6.10 -8.24 2.61
C PRO A 107 4.97 -8.26 1.59
N ARG A 108 4.90 -7.29 0.66
CA ARG A 108 3.82 -7.18 -0.31
C ARG A 108 3.92 -8.20 -1.44
N HIS A 109 5.13 -8.41 -1.98
CA HIS A 109 5.35 -9.32 -3.09
C HIS A 109 6.85 -9.65 -3.24
N PRO A 110 7.23 -10.93 -3.51
CA PRO A 110 8.65 -11.34 -3.63
C PRO A 110 9.43 -10.58 -4.71
N ALA A 111 8.79 -10.23 -5.84
CA ALA A 111 9.44 -9.48 -6.91
C ALA A 111 9.86 -8.05 -6.52
N LEU A 112 9.35 -7.51 -5.41
CA LEU A 112 9.76 -6.21 -4.86
C LEU A 112 11.07 -6.31 -4.07
N GLY A 113 11.61 -7.53 -3.91
CA GLY A 113 12.90 -7.80 -3.28
C GLY A 113 12.90 -7.50 -1.78
N TRP A 114 13.69 -6.52 -1.36
CA TRP A 114 13.96 -6.27 0.05
C TRP A 114 13.94 -4.79 0.43
N ARG A 115 13.86 -4.54 1.74
CA ARG A 115 13.92 -3.23 2.39
C ARG A 115 14.91 -3.27 3.56
N ALA A 116 15.63 -2.14 3.79
CA ALA A 116 16.49 -1.91 4.94
C ALA A 116 16.46 -0.43 5.32
N TYR A 117 16.86 -0.09 6.54
CA TYR A 117 16.93 1.29 7.03
C TYR A 117 18.34 1.61 7.46
N ARG A 118 18.94 2.68 6.91
CA ARG A 118 20.36 3.04 7.12
C ARG A 118 20.51 4.53 7.32
N ASP A 119 21.63 4.96 7.92
CA ASP A 119 21.94 6.37 8.20
C ASP A 119 22.19 7.18 6.93
N ALA A 120 22.73 6.57 5.88
CA ALA A 120 23.03 7.25 4.63
C ALA A 120 21.92 7.06 3.60
N PRO A 121 21.64 8.07 2.75
CA PRO A 121 20.68 7.93 1.63
C PRO A 121 21.12 6.83 0.68
N GLN A 122 20.14 6.12 0.08
CA GLN A 122 20.41 5.14 -0.95
C GLN A 122 20.79 5.86 -2.27
N PRO A 123 21.91 5.49 -2.92
CA PRO A 123 22.18 5.89 -4.28
C PRO A 123 21.11 5.37 -5.25
N ASP A 124 20.99 6.02 -6.40
CA ASP A 124 20.07 5.52 -7.43
C ASP A 124 20.45 4.09 -7.83
N SER A 125 19.49 3.20 -7.72
CA SER A 125 19.67 1.77 -8.03
C SER A 125 19.46 1.44 -9.51
N GLY A 126 18.96 2.38 -10.32
CA GLY A 126 18.56 2.14 -11.71
C GLY A 126 17.39 1.17 -11.89
N ILE A 127 16.71 0.78 -10.81
CA ILE A 127 15.57 -0.14 -10.87
C ILE A 127 14.31 0.62 -11.28
N ASP A 128 13.64 0.16 -12.33
CA ASP A 128 12.32 0.67 -12.73
C ASP A 128 11.23 0.13 -11.78
N TRP A 129 10.98 0.88 -10.70
CA TRP A 129 10.00 0.53 -9.70
C TRP A 129 8.57 0.61 -10.24
N ASP A 130 8.29 1.50 -11.20
CA ASP A 130 6.96 1.62 -11.78
C ASP A 130 6.64 0.43 -12.67
N ALA A 131 7.63 -0.08 -13.42
CA ALA A 131 7.47 -1.34 -14.15
C ALA A 131 7.15 -2.52 -13.23
N LEU A 132 7.83 -2.62 -12.08
CA LEU A 132 7.56 -3.66 -11.07
C LEU A 132 6.16 -3.49 -10.46
N ARG A 133 5.77 -2.25 -10.10
CA ARG A 133 4.45 -1.96 -9.54
C ARG A 133 3.33 -2.31 -10.52
N VAL A 134 3.45 -1.90 -11.77
CA VAL A 134 2.47 -2.21 -12.83
C VAL A 134 2.37 -3.71 -13.07
N THR A 135 3.52 -4.41 -13.14
CA THR A 135 3.56 -5.85 -13.38
C THR A 135 2.87 -6.64 -12.27
N HIS A 136 3.11 -6.25 -11.01
CA HIS A 136 2.62 -6.97 -9.85
C HIS A 136 1.42 -6.29 -9.16
N LEU A 137 0.82 -5.30 -9.82
CA LEU A 137 -0.35 -4.56 -9.35
C LEU A 137 -0.16 -4.02 -7.92
N VAL A 138 0.93 -3.31 -7.66
CA VAL A 138 1.27 -2.75 -6.35
C VAL A 138 0.97 -1.25 -6.35
N PRO A 139 -0.06 -0.80 -5.63
CA PRO A 139 -0.44 0.61 -5.58
C PRO A 139 0.56 1.45 -4.77
N GLU A 140 0.58 2.75 -5.04
CA GLU A 140 1.37 3.74 -4.30
C GLU A 140 0.49 4.84 -3.71
N THR A 141 0.89 5.30 -2.53
CA THR A 141 0.28 6.44 -1.82
C THR A 141 0.30 7.69 -2.69
N GLY A 142 -0.85 8.34 -2.81
CA GLY A 142 -1.00 9.60 -3.56
C GLY A 142 -1.19 9.41 -5.06
N VAL A 143 -1.07 8.17 -5.55
CA VAL A 143 -1.34 7.78 -6.93
C VAL A 143 -2.62 6.93 -6.97
N GLU A 144 -2.52 5.64 -6.69
CA GLU A 144 -3.69 4.74 -6.65
C GLU A 144 -4.37 4.71 -5.28
N LEU A 145 -3.63 5.05 -4.20
CA LEU A 145 -4.16 5.10 -2.84
C LEU A 145 -4.50 6.54 -2.45
N THR A 146 -5.78 6.78 -2.24
CA THR A 146 -6.33 8.09 -1.88
C THR A 146 -7.24 7.97 -0.63
N PRO A 147 -7.63 9.08 0.01
CA PRO A 147 -8.54 9.04 1.17
C PRO A 147 -9.91 8.37 0.88
N ASP A 148 -10.26 8.20 -0.39
CA ASP A 148 -11.50 7.53 -0.79
C ASP A 148 -11.35 6.03 -1.00
N THR A 149 -10.14 5.49 -0.94
CA THR A 149 -9.82 4.09 -1.19
C THR A 149 -10.35 3.19 -0.07
N PHE A 150 -10.96 2.06 -0.44
CA PHE A 150 -11.13 0.91 0.43
C PHE A 150 -9.98 -0.08 0.18
N ILE A 151 -9.28 -0.51 1.21
CA ILE A 151 -8.04 -1.30 1.07
C ILE A 151 -8.24 -2.64 0.35
N LEU A 152 -9.42 -3.25 0.42
CA LEU A 152 -9.68 -4.50 -0.31
C LEU A 152 -9.82 -4.27 -1.82
N GLU A 153 -10.40 -3.12 -2.24
CA GLU A 153 -10.44 -2.71 -3.65
C GLU A 153 -9.04 -2.39 -4.19
N ALA A 154 -8.11 -2.02 -3.31
CA ALA A 154 -6.70 -1.78 -3.63
C ALA A 154 -5.80 -3.03 -3.52
N GLY A 155 -6.37 -4.21 -3.25
CA GLY A 155 -5.64 -5.47 -3.23
C GLY A 155 -4.80 -5.72 -1.97
N PHE A 156 -5.08 -5.07 -0.84
CA PHE A 156 -4.30 -5.23 0.40
C PHE A 156 -4.30 -6.66 0.93
N GLU A 157 -5.33 -7.46 0.66
CA GLU A 157 -5.33 -8.88 1.02
C GLU A 157 -4.23 -9.64 0.26
N ARG A 158 -4.16 -9.48 -1.05
CA ARG A 158 -3.14 -10.07 -1.92
C ARG A 158 -1.74 -9.56 -1.58
N LEU A 159 -1.63 -8.29 -1.19
CA LEU A 159 -0.38 -7.63 -0.80
C LEU A 159 -0.01 -7.87 0.68
N ASN A 160 -0.64 -8.82 1.35
CA ASN A 160 -0.40 -9.11 2.76
C ASN A 160 -0.54 -7.90 3.69
N GLY A 161 -1.35 -6.90 3.32
CA GLY A 161 -1.55 -5.66 4.07
C GLY A 161 -2.69 -5.71 5.09
N VAL A 162 -3.42 -6.82 5.18
CA VAL A 162 -4.51 -7.04 6.13
C VAL A 162 -4.51 -8.47 6.66
N ASP A 163 -4.82 -8.64 7.95
CA ASP A 163 -5.03 -9.96 8.55
C ASP A 163 -6.45 -10.04 9.15
N PHE A 164 -7.28 -10.94 8.60
CA PHE A 164 -8.66 -11.14 9.06
C PHE A 164 -8.77 -12.01 10.32
N ARG A 165 -7.66 -12.62 10.77
CA ARG A 165 -7.61 -13.48 11.97
C ARG A 165 -7.10 -12.75 13.21
N LYS A 166 -6.54 -11.54 13.02
CA LYS A 166 -6.14 -10.70 14.15
C LYS A 166 -7.35 -10.15 14.90
N GLY A 167 -7.12 -9.62 16.10
CA GLY A 167 -8.13 -8.92 16.91
C GLY A 167 -8.65 -7.62 16.28
N CYS A 168 -9.43 -6.86 17.04
CA CYS A 168 -10.08 -5.63 16.58
C CYS A 168 -9.06 -4.54 16.24
N TYR A 169 -9.40 -3.74 15.22
CA TYR A 169 -8.68 -2.52 14.85
C TYR A 169 -9.64 -1.47 14.26
N VAL A 170 -9.18 -0.23 14.16
CA VAL A 170 -10.00 0.88 13.64
C VAL A 170 -10.39 0.63 12.18
N GLY A 171 -11.68 0.69 11.85
CA GLY A 171 -12.22 0.49 10.50
C GLY A 171 -12.44 -0.97 10.09
N GLN A 172 -12.17 -1.93 10.99
CA GLN A 172 -12.30 -3.37 10.71
C GLN A 172 -13.71 -3.78 10.28
N GLU A 173 -14.76 -3.22 10.86
CA GLU A 173 -16.14 -3.64 10.58
C GLU A 173 -16.49 -3.53 9.10
N VAL A 174 -16.14 -2.42 8.47
CA VAL A 174 -16.39 -2.19 7.04
C VAL A 174 -15.52 -3.12 6.19
N THR A 175 -14.24 -3.29 6.55
CA THR A 175 -13.31 -4.17 5.85
C THR A 175 -13.78 -5.63 5.90
N ALA A 176 -14.17 -6.12 7.09
CA ALA A 176 -14.70 -7.47 7.25
C ALA A 176 -16.00 -7.68 6.46
N ARG A 177 -16.92 -6.72 6.51
CA ARG A 177 -18.16 -6.78 5.72
C ARG A 177 -17.89 -6.84 4.21
N MET A 178 -16.91 -6.10 3.70
CA MET A 178 -16.50 -6.17 2.30
C MET A 178 -15.92 -7.54 1.94
N LYS A 179 -15.10 -8.13 2.82
CA LYS A 179 -14.53 -9.48 2.63
C LYS A 179 -15.60 -10.56 2.54
N HIS A 180 -16.66 -10.45 3.33
CA HIS A 180 -17.78 -11.42 3.32
C HIS A 180 -18.78 -11.22 2.18
N LYS A 181 -18.73 -10.10 1.46
CA LYS A 181 -19.48 -9.94 0.21
C LYS A 181 -18.83 -10.77 -0.88
N THR A 182 -19.62 -11.47 -1.65
CA THR A 182 -19.22 -12.52 -2.58
C THR A 182 -18.23 -12.10 -3.67
N GLU A 183 -18.25 -10.84 -4.12
CA GLU A 183 -17.30 -10.30 -5.11
C GLU A 183 -17.21 -8.78 -5.00
N LEU A 184 -15.97 -8.26 -5.16
CA LEU A 184 -15.75 -6.84 -5.34
C LEU A 184 -16.27 -6.43 -6.74
N ARG A 185 -17.10 -5.41 -6.78
CA ARG A 185 -17.63 -4.88 -8.06
C ARG A 185 -16.67 -3.91 -8.74
N LYS A 186 -15.65 -3.48 -8.02
CA LYS A 186 -14.64 -2.53 -8.48
C LYS A 186 -13.36 -2.72 -7.69
N GLY A 187 -12.25 -2.30 -8.26
CA GLY A 187 -10.94 -2.38 -7.63
C GLY A 187 -9.82 -2.10 -8.61
N LEU A 188 -8.59 -2.16 -8.11
CA LEU A 188 -7.40 -2.04 -8.95
C LEU A 188 -7.22 -3.30 -9.80
N ALA A 189 -6.83 -3.09 -11.05
CA ALA A 189 -6.49 -4.12 -12.01
C ALA A 189 -5.34 -3.65 -12.91
N THR A 190 -4.57 -4.59 -13.43
CA THR A 190 -3.61 -4.30 -14.50
C THR A 190 -4.35 -4.37 -15.83
N VAL A 191 -4.14 -3.37 -16.69
CA VAL A 191 -4.72 -3.28 -18.04
C VAL A 191 -3.63 -3.17 -19.08
N ALA A 192 -3.91 -3.62 -20.31
CA ALA A 192 -3.10 -3.29 -21.48
C ALA A 192 -3.47 -1.88 -21.96
N VAL A 193 -2.47 -1.12 -22.43
CA VAL A 193 -2.65 0.25 -22.92
C VAL A 193 -1.92 0.40 -24.24
N GLU A 194 -2.64 0.81 -25.29
CA GLU A 194 -2.08 1.25 -26.55
C GLU A 194 -2.18 2.77 -26.62
N GLY A 195 -1.03 3.44 -26.84
CA GLY A 195 -0.89 4.88 -26.69
C GLY A 195 -0.51 5.27 -25.25
N THR A 196 -0.78 6.53 -24.90
CA THR A 196 -0.55 7.08 -23.55
C THR A 196 -1.67 8.04 -23.18
N ALA A 197 -2.01 8.11 -21.89
CA ALA A 197 -2.91 9.11 -21.35
C ALA A 197 -2.35 9.67 -20.04
N PRO A 198 -2.66 10.90 -19.65
CA PRO A 198 -2.27 11.43 -18.34
C PRO A 198 -2.74 10.52 -17.21
N GLU A 199 -1.93 10.45 -16.14
CA GLU A 199 -2.33 9.78 -14.91
C GLU A 199 -3.61 10.45 -14.34
N GLY A 200 -4.55 9.64 -13.85
CA GLY A 200 -5.86 10.12 -13.40
C GLY A 200 -6.90 10.26 -14.52
N SER A 201 -6.57 9.93 -15.78
CA SER A 201 -7.53 9.96 -16.89
C SER A 201 -8.71 9.04 -16.64
N GLU A 202 -9.93 9.54 -16.92
CA GLU A 202 -11.13 8.72 -16.88
C GLU A 202 -11.09 7.66 -17.97
N ILE A 203 -11.44 6.42 -17.62
CA ILE A 203 -11.61 5.32 -18.56
C ILE A 203 -13.09 5.20 -18.92
N LEU A 204 -13.41 5.23 -20.22
CA LEU A 204 -14.74 5.12 -20.76
C LEU A 204 -14.93 3.78 -21.51
N ALA A 205 -16.01 3.09 -21.24
CA ALA A 205 -16.53 1.97 -22.02
C ALA A 205 -17.73 2.45 -22.87
N GLY A 206 -17.46 2.82 -24.10
CA GLY A 206 -18.37 3.69 -24.88
C GLY A 206 -18.53 5.04 -24.19
N ASP A 207 -19.76 5.46 -23.91
CA ASP A 207 -20.04 6.73 -23.21
C ASP A 207 -20.15 6.59 -21.68
N LYS A 208 -19.84 5.41 -21.10
CA LYS A 208 -20.03 5.14 -19.68
C LYS A 208 -18.71 5.14 -18.92
N PRO A 209 -18.58 5.90 -17.82
CA PRO A 209 -17.41 5.81 -16.94
C PRO A 209 -17.21 4.38 -16.44
N ALA A 210 -16.05 3.81 -16.74
CA ALA A 210 -15.64 2.45 -16.38
C ALA A 210 -14.52 2.43 -15.34
N GLY A 211 -13.76 3.54 -15.18
CA GLY A 211 -12.67 3.58 -14.22
C GLY A 211 -11.76 4.79 -14.36
N THR A 212 -10.57 4.66 -13.79
CA THR A 212 -9.51 5.67 -13.82
C THR A 212 -8.17 5.00 -14.12
N LEU A 213 -7.38 5.57 -15.02
CA LEU A 213 -6.04 5.10 -15.41
C LEU A 213 -5.00 5.77 -14.52
N PHE A 214 -4.03 4.99 -14.03
CA PHE A 214 -2.96 5.48 -13.15
C PHE A 214 -1.58 5.17 -13.73
N THR A 215 -0.65 4.68 -12.91
CA THR A 215 0.74 4.39 -13.29
C THR A 215 0.82 3.51 -14.54
N GLN A 216 1.63 3.93 -15.50
CA GLN A 216 1.80 3.24 -16.79
C GLN A 216 3.27 2.85 -16.99
N SER A 217 3.52 1.64 -17.48
CA SER A 217 4.85 1.16 -17.87
C SER A 217 4.73 0.02 -18.88
N GLY A 218 5.55 0.05 -19.95
CA GLY A 218 5.70 -1.06 -20.89
C GLY A 218 4.41 -1.50 -21.60
N GLY A 219 3.51 -0.57 -21.96
CA GLY A 219 2.23 -0.88 -22.62
C GLY A 219 1.19 -1.47 -21.65
N ARG A 220 1.41 -1.35 -20.35
CA ARG A 220 0.48 -1.75 -19.29
C ARG A 220 0.27 -0.60 -18.31
N ALA A 221 -0.79 -0.69 -17.53
CA ALA A 221 -1.07 0.29 -16.47
C ALA A 221 -1.79 -0.34 -15.29
N ILE A 222 -1.72 0.34 -14.14
CA ILE A 222 -2.65 0.15 -13.03
C ILE A 222 -3.88 1.01 -13.31
N ALA A 223 -5.06 0.41 -13.21
CA ALA A 223 -6.33 1.11 -13.35
C ALA A 223 -7.28 0.74 -12.21
N TYR A 224 -8.06 1.70 -11.73
CA TYR A 224 -9.20 1.41 -10.88
C TYR A 224 -10.42 1.22 -11.77
N LEU A 225 -11.00 0.02 -11.78
CA LEU A 225 -12.06 -0.37 -12.69
C LEU A 225 -13.36 -0.68 -11.98
N ARG A 226 -14.46 -0.40 -12.63
CA ARG A 226 -15.78 -0.99 -12.37
C ARG A 226 -15.89 -2.26 -13.21
N PHE A 227 -15.75 -3.42 -12.59
CA PHE A 227 -15.67 -4.71 -13.29
C PHE A 227 -16.92 -5.07 -14.10
N ASP A 228 -18.09 -4.56 -13.68
CA ASP A 228 -19.35 -4.71 -14.42
C ASP A 228 -19.35 -3.95 -15.76
N ARG A 229 -18.55 -2.89 -15.90
CA ARG A 229 -18.45 -2.01 -17.07
C ARG A 229 -17.23 -2.23 -17.93
N ALA A 230 -16.13 -2.73 -17.35
CA ALA A 230 -14.84 -2.93 -18.00
C ALA A 230 -14.86 -4.15 -18.93
N LYS A 231 -15.74 -4.13 -19.94
CA LYS A 231 -15.90 -5.21 -20.91
C LYS A 231 -15.50 -4.73 -22.31
N GLY A 232 -14.56 -5.45 -22.94
CA GLY A 232 -14.02 -5.09 -24.26
C GLY A 232 -13.10 -3.87 -24.23
N PRO A 233 -12.82 -3.29 -25.41
CA PRO A 233 -11.98 -2.10 -25.54
C PRO A 233 -12.62 -0.88 -24.86
N MET A 234 -11.81 -0.12 -24.15
CA MET A 234 -12.18 1.12 -23.46
C MET A 234 -11.25 2.24 -23.94
N GLN A 235 -11.56 3.48 -23.62
CA GLN A 235 -10.76 4.65 -23.97
C GLN A 235 -10.39 5.46 -22.73
N ALA A 236 -9.14 5.95 -22.69
CA ALA A 236 -8.68 6.92 -21.71
C ALA A 236 -7.97 8.05 -22.47
N GLY A 237 -8.68 9.16 -22.73
CA GLY A 237 -8.22 10.16 -23.70
C GLY A 237 -8.00 9.52 -25.08
N ASP A 238 -6.78 9.66 -25.63
CA ASP A 238 -6.41 9.07 -26.92
C ASP A 238 -5.88 7.62 -26.81
N ALA A 239 -5.72 7.10 -25.59
CA ALA A 239 -5.24 5.74 -25.38
C ALA A 239 -6.38 4.71 -25.38
N THR A 240 -6.14 3.56 -26.03
CA THR A 240 -7.00 2.39 -25.93
C THR A 240 -6.60 1.56 -24.71
N VAL A 241 -7.57 1.19 -23.89
CA VAL A 241 -7.39 0.42 -22.66
C VAL A 241 -8.13 -0.90 -22.73
N GLN A 242 -7.48 -2.00 -22.42
CA GLN A 242 -8.09 -3.33 -22.41
C GLN A 242 -7.79 -4.06 -21.11
N TRP A 243 -8.84 -4.63 -20.49
CA TRP A 243 -8.71 -5.47 -19.31
C TRP A 243 -8.90 -6.95 -19.68
N ASP A 244 -7.84 -7.75 -19.48
CA ASP A 244 -7.81 -9.18 -19.87
C ASP A 244 -8.58 -10.09 -18.91
N GLN A 245 -9.19 -9.54 -17.85
CA GLN A 245 -9.90 -10.28 -16.80
C GLN A 245 -9.06 -11.37 -16.11
N LYS A 246 -7.73 -11.34 -16.24
CA LYS A 246 -6.86 -12.24 -15.50
C LYS A 246 -6.67 -11.71 -14.08
N PRO A 247 -6.81 -12.56 -13.05
CA PRO A 247 -6.36 -12.21 -11.70
C PRO A 247 -4.86 -11.84 -11.75
N ALA A 248 -4.43 -10.88 -10.94
CA ALA A 248 -3.01 -10.71 -10.68
C ALA A 248 -2.55 -11.91 -9.85
N ASP A 249 -1.57 -12.65 -10.37
CA ASP A 249 -0.91 -13.78 -9.69
C ASP A 249 -0.15 -13.32 -8.44
#